data_e5638c031c426852d2d5134632814e50
#
_entry.id   e5638c031c426852d2d5134632814e50
#
_cell.length_a   1.000
_cell.length_b   1.000
_cell.length_c   1.000
_cell.angle_alpha   90.00
_cell.angle_beta   90.00
_cell.angle_gamma   90.00
#
_symmetry.space_group_name_H-M   'P 1'
#
loop_
_entity.id
_entity.type
_entity.pdbx_description
1 polymer ?
#
loop_
_entity_poly.entity_id
_entity_poly.type
_entity_poly.pdbx_seq_one_letter_code
_entity_poly.pdbx_strand_id
1 'polypeptide(L)'
;MSGRQFTVFDTAIGRCAVAWGHDGIAGVQLPEVSERATRARVAKRFPDAREAAPPPAVKRAIRGIVALLDGKKVDLSKIDLDMSGVPEFHRRVYEAARTIPPGATLSYGEVAERVGAPGAARAVGQALGRNPFAIVVPCHRVLAAGGKLGGFSANGGTNTKVRMLEIEGARVGHAPRRSRTAAAELDFDPRIAVKHLRAADGALARVIDAVGPVDIELKKTRRLFGALAEAIVYQQLSGKAAATIYSRLCALFPRAKDGPTPRQILTATDAQLRSAGLSRAKTAALRDLARHAEAGEIPSLAAARRMADDEIVERLTRVRGIGRWTAEMLLIFRLGRGDVLPVHDYGVRKGFAVAYGKRKLPAPKALERHGERWRPYRTAASWYLWRALELPKR
;
A
#
# COMPACT_ATOMS: atom_id res chain seq x y z
N MET A 1 25.84 2.53 34.49
CA MET A 1 24.79 3.10 33.61
C MET A 1 23.89 1.96 33.17
N SER A 2 22.62 1.97 33.58
CA SER A 2 21.67 0.93 33.22
C SER A 2 21.41 1.00 31.69
N GLY A 3 21.75 -0.05 30.95
CA GLY A 3 21.54 -0.09 29.51
C GLY A 3 20.08 0.09 29.14
N ARG A 4 19.79 0.55 27.89
CA ARG A 4 18.42 0.67 27.38
C ARG A 4 17.72 -0.69 27.33
N GLN A 5 16.42 -0.66 27.52
CA GLN A 5 15.55 -1.84 27.47
C GLN A 5 14.45 -1.61 26.42
N PHE A 6 13.84 -2.68 25.89
CA PHE A 6 12.71 -2.58 24.99
C PHE A 6 11.72 -3.72 25.19
N THR A 7 10.52 -3.55 24.69
CA THR A 7 9.52 -4.61 24.58
C THR A 7 8.67 -4.42 23.32
N VAL A 8 8.08 -5.52 22.84
CA VAL A 8 7.15 -5.52 21.71
C VAL A 8 5.73 -5.69 22.25
N PHE A 9 4.75 -5.01 21.64
CA PHE A 9 3.35 -5.05 22.06
C PHE A 9 2.40 -4.94 20.88
N ASP A 10 1.21 -5.52 21.02
CA ASP A 10 0.18 -5.54 19.98
C ASP A 10 -0.60 -4.22 19.92
N THR A 11 -0.94 -3.79 18.71
CA THR A 11 -1.79 -2.64 18.44
C THR A 11 -2.70 -2.91 17.24
N ALA A 12 -3.71 -2.07 17.04
CA ALA A 12 -4.61 -2.17 15.88
C ALA A 12 -3.92 -2.00 14.51
N ILE A 13 -2.70 -1.44 14.48
CA ILE A 13 -1.91 -1.30 13.24
C ILE A 13 -0.83 -2.39 13.09
N GLY A 14 -0.68 -3.30 14.06
CA GLY A 14 0.31 -4.38 14.10
C GLY A 14 1.20 -4.29 15.33
N ARG A 15 2.27 -5.09 15.38
CA ARG A 15 3.18 -5.15 16.51
C ARG A 15 4.17 -4.00 16.53
N CYS A 16 3.96 -3.06 17.46
CA CYS A 16 4.88 -1.97 17.78
C CYS A 16 5.95 -2.40 18.78
N ALA A 17 6.99 -1.60 18.93
CA ALA A 17 7.92 -1.75 20.03
C ALA A 17 8.22 -0.41 20.69
N VAL A 18 8.56 -0.43 21.99
CA VAL A 18 9.00 0.73 22.75
C VAL A 18 10.35 0.41 23.40
N ALA A 19 11.28 1.34 23.25
CA ALA A 19 12.57 1.33 23.95
C ALA A 19 12.59 2.44 25.01
N TRP A 20 13.18 2.18 26.16
CA TRP A 20 13.27 3.12 27.27
C TRP A 20 14.62 3.04 27.98
N GLY A 21 14.95 4.07 28.71
CA GLY A 21 16.09 4.18 29.61
C GLY A 21 15.70 4.84 30.92
N HIS A 22 16.70 5.38 31.63
CA HIS A 22 16.48 6.09 32.89
C HIS A 22 15.61 7.35 32.71
N ASP A 23 15.85 8.09 31.62
CA ASP A 23 15.24 9.41 31.38
C ASP A 23 13.89 9.34 30.63
N GLY A 24 13.32 8.15 30.46
CA GLY A 24 12.04 7.94 29.83
C GLY A 24 12.09 7.09 28.57
N ILE A 25 11.11 7.27 27.70
CA ILE A 25 11.04 6.55 26.42
C ILE A 25 12.11 7.07 25.46
N ALA A 26 13.02 6.19 25.04
CA ALA A 26 14.08 6.48 24.08
C ALA A 26 13.62 6.35 22.62
N GLY A 27 12.53 5.58 22.37
CA GLY A 27 11.94 5.47 21.05
C GLY A 27 10.72 4.57 20.99
N VAL A 28 9.89 4.80 19.97
CA VAL A 28 8.76 3.95 19.61
C VAL A 28 8.93 3.55 18.14
N GLN A 29 8.89 2.24 17.89
CA GLN A 29 8.99 1.65 16.56
C GLN A 29 7.59 1.23 16.09
N LEU A 30 7.20 1.75 14.95
CA LEU A 30 6.00 1.30 14.24
C LEU A 30 6.20 -0.12 13.69
N PRO A 31 5.11 -0.86 13.37
CA PRO A 31 5.22 -2.21 12.87
C PRO A 31 6.04 -2.28 11.58
N GLU A 32 6.92 -3.25 11.49
CA GLU A 32 7.54 -3.69 10.25
C GLU A 32 6.74 -4.86 9.65
N VAL A 33 7.25 -5.45 8.57
CA VAL A 33 6.58 -6.56 7.86
C VAL A 33 6.35 -7.81 8.73
N SER A 34 7.05 -7.92 9.85
CA SER A 34 6.90 -9.00 10.83
C SER A 34 7.40 -8.54 12.20
N GLU A 35 7.00 -9.26 13.26
CA GLU A 35 7.52 -9.02 14.61
C GLU A 35 9.03 -9.14 14.68
N ARG A 36 9.62 -10.16 14.02
CA ARG A 36 11.07 -10.32 13.90
C ARG A 36 11.73 -9.09 13.27
N ALA A 37 11.12 -8.54 12.22
CA ALA A 37 11.63 -7.34 11.57
C ALA A 37 11.50 -6.11 12.48
N THR A 38 10.41 -5.99 13.25
CA THR A 38 10.22 -4.93 14.25
C THR A 38 11.32 -5.02 15.33
N ARG A 39 11.60 -6.22 15.88
CA ARG A 39 12.71 -6.46 16.83
C ARG A 39 14.06 -6.10 16.24
N ALA A 40 14.33 -6.56 15.00
CA ALA A 40 15.58 -6.27 14.30
C ALA A 40 15.77 -4.75 14.07
N ARG A 41 14.69 -4.03 13.78
CA ARG A 41 14.73 -2.57 13.63
C ARG A 41 15.07 -1.86 14.93
N VAL A 42 14.50 -2.33 16.07
CA VAL A 42 14.81 -1.81 17.39
C VAL A 42 16.27 -2.11 17.76
N ALA A 43 16.73 -3.33 17.57
CA ALA A 43 18.12 -3.74 17.85
C ALA A 43 19.13 -2.94 17.01
N LYS A 44 18.82 -2.70 15.73
CA LYS A 44 19.66 -1.83 14.87
C LYS A 44 19.75 -0.40 15.38
N ARG A 45 18.66 0.13 15.93
CA ARG A 45 18.57 1.50 16.40
C ARG A 45 19.17 1.68 17.79
N PHE A 46 19.01 0.68 18.64
CA PHE A 46 19.49 0.63 20.03
C PHE A 46 20.29 -0.67 20.22
N PRO A 47 21.55 -0.73 19.76
CA PRO A 47 22.35 -1.96 19.77
C PRO A 47 22.53 -2.57 21.16
N ASP A 48 22.55 -1.71 22.20
CA ASP A 48 22.76 -2.13 23.60
C ASP A 48 21.45 -2.44 24.34
N ALA A 49 20.29 -2.30 23.67
CA ALA A 49 19.00 -2.50 24.30
C ALA A 49 18.71 -4.00 24.48
N ARG A 50 18.26 -4.39 25.67
CA ARG A 50 17.83 -5.76 25.98
C ARG A 50 16.31 -5.82 26.12
N GLU A 51 15.71 -6.91 25.67
CA GLU A 51 14.27 -7.11 25.86
C GLU A 51 13.99 -7.38 27.34
N ALA A 52 13.00 -6.62 27.89
CA ALA A 52 12.66 -6.70 29.29
C ALA A 52 11.18 -6.39 29.54
N ALA A 53 10.68 -6.77 30.71
CA ALA A 53 9.36 -6.38 31.16
C ALA A 53 9.30 -4.85 31.40
N PRO A 54 8.30 -4.15 30.86
CA PRO A 54 8.22 -2.71 30.97
C PRO A 54 7.87 -2.27 32.40
N PRO A 55 8.53 -1.25 32.96
CA PRO A 55 8.20 -0.67 34.26
C PRO A 55 6.85 0.04 34.23
N PRO A 56 6.25 0.39 35.38
CA PRO A 56 4.91 0.97 35.46
C PRO A 56 4.68 2.18 34.54
N ALA A 57 5.63 3.09 34.42
CA ALA A 57 5.54 4.27 33.55
C ALA A 57 5.44 3.88 32.08
N VAL A 58 6.31 2.95 31.61
CA VAL A 58 6.29 2.44 30.23
C VAL A 58 5.02 1.62 29.96
N LYS A 59 4.54 0.84 30.94
CA LYS A 59 3.24 0.13 30.84
C LYS A 59 2.09 1.13 30.63
N ARG A 60 2.09 2.27 31.31
CA ARG A 60 1.08 3.32 31.12
C ARG A 60 1.17 3.90 29.71
N ALA A 61 2.38 4.18 29.21
CA ALA A 61 2.59 4.67 27.86
C ALA A 61 2.10 3.67 26.80
N ILE A 62 2.43 2.37 26.94
CA ILE A 62 1.94 1.30 26.06
C ILE A 62 0.42 1.27 26.05
N ARG A 63 -0.25 1.27 27.23
CA ARG A 63 -1.71 1.29 27.30
C ARG A 63 -2.31 2.52 26.61
N GLY A 64 -1.69 3.69 26.78
CA GLY A 64 -2.11 4.92 26.10
C GLY A 64 -1.99 4.82 24.58
N ILE A 65 -0.86 4.30 24.07
CA ILE A 65 -0.63 4.07 22.64
C ILE A 65 -1.66 3.08 22.07
N VAL A 66 -1.88 1.94 22.75
CA VAL A 66 -2.87 0.95 22.33
C VAL A 66 -4.26 1.56 22.29
N ALA A 67 -4.67 2.24 23.36
CA ALA A 67 -5.98 2.89 23.43
C ALA A 67 -6.19 3.95 22.33
N LEU A 68 -5.15 4.76 22.02
CA LEU A 68 -5.20 5.72 20.92
C LEU A 68 -5.39 5.00 19.57
N LEU A 69 -4.64 3.94 19.33
CA LEU A 69 -4.72 3.16 18.09
C LEU A 69 -5.99 2.28 18.01
N ASP A 70 -6.71 2.10 19.09
CA ASP A 70 -8.07 1.54 19.14
C ASP A 70 -9.17 2.60 18.93
N GLY A 71 -8.79 3.83 18.57
CA GLY A 71 -9.73 4.93 18.28
C GLY A 71 -10.20 5.73 19.49
N LYS A 72 -9.62 5.51 20.68
CA LYS A 72 -9.94 6.30 21.87
C LYS A 72 -9.18 7.63 21.83
N LYS A 73 -9.83 8.70 22.25
CA LYS A 73 -9.18 10.02 22.38
C LYS A 73 -8.32 10.05 23.64
N VAL A 74 -7.04 9.71 23.51
CA VAL A 74 -6.07 9.66 24.61
C VAL A 74 -5.01 10.72 24.36
N ASP A 75 -4.71 11.51 25.39
CA ASP A 75 -3.59 12.46 25.38
C ASP A 75 -2.29 11.72 25.78
N LEU A 76 -1.33 11.69 24.86
CA LEU A 76 0.01 11.14 25.09
C LEU A 76 1.07 12.22 25.37
N SER A 77 0.69 13.48 25.49
CA SER A 77 1.63 14.61 25.66
C SER A 77 2.40 14.58 27.00
N LYS A 78 1.87 13.87 28.00
CA LYS A 78 2.47 13.73 29.34
C LYS A 78 3.44 12.55 29.48
N ILE A 79 3.71 11.81 28.40
CA ILE A 79 4.67 10.72 28.41
C ILE A 79 6.10 11.31 28.40
N ASP A 80 6.94 10.87 29.33
CA ASP A 80 8.34 11.30 29.42
C ASP A 80 9.14 10.67 28.28
N LEU A 81 9.85 11.53 27.53
CA LEU A 81 10.67 11.15 26.39
C LEU A 81 12.15 11.49 26.68
N ASP A 82 13.04 10.53 26.44
CA ASP A 82 14.49 10.80 26.44
C ASP A 82 14.85 11.62 25.19
N MET A 83 14.91 12.92 25.37
CA MET A 83 15.28 13.88 24.33
C MET A 83 16.78 14.28 24.38
N SER A 84 17.62 13.60 25.16
CA SER A 84 19.01 13.96 25.40
C SER A 84 19.85 14.07 24.12
N GLY A 85 19.61 13.24 23.12
CA GLY A 85 20.32 13.27 21.82
C GLY A 85 19.56 14.01 20.70
N VAL A 86 18.45 14.71 20.99
CA VAL A 86 17.63 15.37 19.98
C VAL A 86 18.11 16.81 19.77
N PRO A 87 18.43 17.22 18.51
CA PRO A 87 18.81 18.61 18.21
C PRO A 87 17.72 19.60 18.66
N GLU A 88 18.09 20.78 19.09
CA GLU A 88 17.18 21.78 19.68
C GLU A 88 15.99 22.10 18.75
N PHE A 89 16.24 22.35 17.45
CA PHE A 89 15.16 22.61 16.50
C PHE A 89 14.18 21.44 16.40
N HIS A 90 14.71 20.19 16.38
CA HIS A 90 13.85 19.00 16.33
C HIS A 90 13.02 18.86 17.62
N ARG A 91 13.60 19.16 18.77
CA ARG A 91 12.89 19.16 20.06
C ARG A 91 11.69 20.09 20.03
N ARG A 92 11.90 21.37 19.62
CA ARG A 92 10.80 22.34 19.45
C ARG A 92 9.71 21.82 18.50
N VAL A 93 10.11 21.21 17.37
CA VAL A 93 9.17 20.63 16.42
C VAL A 93 8.38 19.47 17.04
N TYR A 94 9.02 18.61 17.84
CA TYR A 94 8.36 17.48 18.49
C TYR A 94 7.40 17.97 19.58
N GLU A 95 7.78 18.93 20.37
CA GLU A 95 6.93 19.57 21.38
C GLU A 95 5.69 20.21 20.71
N ALA A 96 5.89 21.00 19.65
CA ALA A 96 4.78 21.57 18.89
C ALA A 96 3.87 20.49 18.27
N ALA A 97 4.43 19.39 17.74
CA ALA A 97 3.63 18.30 17.20
C ALA A 97 2.80 17.59 18.28
N ARG A 98 3.32 17.43 19.50
CA ARG A 98 2.61 16.81 20.63
C ARG A 98 1.39 17.61 21.10
N THR A 99 1.31 18.89 20.79
CA THR A 99 0.12 19.71 21.10
C THR A 99 -1.05 19.46 20.13
N ILE A 100 -0.85 18.76 19.02
CA ILE A 100 -1.90 18.45 18.07
C ILE A 100 -2.76 17.32 18.64
N PRO A 101 -4.05 17.55 18.96
CA PRO A 101 -4.89 16.50 19.56
C PRO A 101 -5.26 15.43 18.53
N PRO A 102 -5.66 14.21 18.99
CA PRO A 102 -6.22 13.18 18.12
C PRO A 102 -7.39 13.70 17.29
N GLY A 103 -7.37 13.43 15.99
CA GLY A 103 -8.39 13.89 15.04
C GLY A 103 -8.15 15.27 14.44
N ALA A 104 -7.16 16.02 14.92
CA ALA A 104 -6.73 17.28 14.32
C ALA A 104 -5.43 17.12 13.52
N THR A 105 -5.20 18.04 12.59
CA THR A 105 -3.98 18.07 11.78
C THR A 105 -3.47 19.49 11.62
N LEU A 106 -2.16 19.62 11.42
CA LEU A 106 -1.51 20.87 11.03
C LEU A 106 -0.72 20.67 9.75
N SER A 107 -0.47 21.72 8.99
CA SER A 107 0.50 21.70 7.91
C SER A 107 1.93 21.84 8.43
N TYR A 108 2.92 21.42 7.64
CA TYR A 108 4.34 21.68 7.97
C TYR A 108 4.63 23.18 8.14
N GLY A 109 3.90 24.05 7.40
CA GLY A 109 4.01 25.51 7.53
C GLY A 109 3.50 26.01 8.88
N GLU A 110 2.31 25.58 9.31
CA GLU A 110 1.73 25.93 10.62
C GLU A 110 2.60 25.45 11.79
N VAL A 111 3.22 24.28 11.68
CA VAL A 111 4.20 23.82 12.68
C VAL A 111 5.44 24.71 12.67
N ALA A 112 5.93 25.10 11.48
CA ALA A 112 7.07 26.01 11.37
C ALA A 112 6.79 27.38 12.03
N GLU A 113 5.60 27.92 11.83
CA GLU A 113 5.15 29.16 12.50
C GLU A 113 5.12 29.01 14.03
N ARG A 114 4.54 27.88 14.53
CA ARG A 114 4.46 27.60 15.99
C ARG A 114 5.82 27.49 16.67
N VAL A 115 6.85 27.03 15.95
CA VAL A 115 8.21 26.93 16.51
C VAL A 115 9.06 28.17 16.28
N GLY A 116 8.43 29.26 15.82
CA GLY A 116 9.12 30.55 15.59
C GLY A 116 10.09 30.52 14.40
N ALA A 117 9.81 29.67 13.39
CA ALA A 117 10.62 29.54 12.17
C ALA A 117 9.73 29.60 10.92
N PRO A 118 9.01 30.69 10.64
CA PRO A 118 8.14 30.83 9.49
C PRO A 118 8.93 30.56 8.19
N GLY A 119 8.32 29.82 7.26
CA GLY A 119 8.97 29.40 6.00
C GLY A 119 9.82 28.11 6.11
N ALA A 120 10.10 27.59 7.31
CA ALA A 120 10.94 26.40 7.52
C ALA A 120 10.18 25.07 7.39
N ALA A 121 9.08 25.01 6.60
CA ALA A 121 8.26 23.81 6.43
C ALA A 121 9.08 22.56 5.99
N ARG A 122 10.11 22.76 5.16
CA ARG A 122 11.00 21.69 4.72
C ARG A 122 11.87 21.15 5.85
N ALA A 123 12.38 22.03 6.73
CA ALA A 123 13.16 21.64 7.92
C ALA A 123 12.28 20.92 8.95
N VAL A 124 11.03 21.36 9.15
CA VAL A 124 10.02 20.65 9.96
C VAL A 124 9.77 19.24 9.41
N GLY A 125 9.63 19.10 8.09
CA GLY A 125 9.48 17.80 7.43
C GLY A 125 10.69 16.88 7.68
N GLN A 126 11.90 17.40 7.65
CA GLN A 126 13.13 16.65 7.95
C GLN A 126 13.18 16.24 9.43
N ALA A 127 12.84 17.14 10.36
CA ALA A 127 12.78 16.85 11.79
C ALA A 127 11.78 15.71 12.07
N LEU A 128 10.56 15.81 11.55
CA LEU A 128 9.52 14.77 11.72
C LEU A 128 9.87 13.46 11.01
N GLY A 129 10.60 13.50 9.89
CA GLY A 129 11.11 12.30 9.21
C GLY A 129 12.16 11.53 10.04
N ARG A 130 12.82 12.20 10.99
CA ARG A 130 13.80 11.63 11.93
C ARG A 130 13.20 11.35 13.32
N ASN A 131 11.89 11.55 13.50
CA ASN A 131 11.20 11.36 14.77
C ASN A 131 11.44 9.96 15.37
N PRO A 132 12.06 9.88 16.56
CA PRO A 132 12.27 8.60 17.25
C PRO A 132 11.05 8.10 18.02
N PHE A 133 10.09 8.94 18.30
CA PHE A 133 9.00 8.73 19.23
C PHE A 133 7.66 8.59 18.50
N ALA A 134 7.62 7.77 17.45
CA ALA A 134 6.41 7.61 16.64
C ALA A 134 5.17 7.40 17.53
N ILE A 135 4.02 7.92 17.13
CA ILE A 135 2.74 7.94 17.85
C ILE A 135 2.74 8.97 19.01
N VAL A 136 3.71 8.91 19.93
CA VAL A 136 3.81 9.86 21.06
C VAL A 136 4.13 11.26 20.55
N VAL A 137 5.05 11.37 19.59
CA VAL A 137 5.21 12.57 18.74
C VAL A 137 4.46 12.29 17.45
N PRO A 138 3.25 12.84 17.26
CA PRO A 138 2.33 12.43 16.22
C PRO A 138 2.67 13.04 14.85
N CYS A 139 3.83 12.68 14.28
CA CYS A 139 4.25 13.13 12.96
C CYS A 139 3.24 12.81 11.84
N HIS A 140 2.37 11.82 12.04
CA HIS A 140 1.26 11.51 11.14
C HIS A 140 0.19 12.61 11.11
N ARG A 141 0.03 13.43 12.17
CA ARG A 141 -0.91 14.56 12.21
C ARG A 141 -0.39 15.82 11.48
N VAL A 142 0.86 15.80 10.97
CA VAL A 142 1.43 16.93 10.22
C VAL A 142 1.38 16.63 8.73
N LEU A 143 0.69 17.49 7.97
CA LEU A 143 0.38 17.30 6.55
C LEU A 143 1.11 18.33 5.68
N ALA A 144 1.18 18.10 4.37
CA ALA A 144 1.62 19.11 3.43
C ALA A 144 0.52 20.16 3.19
N ALA A 145 0.90 21.28 2.59
CA ALA A 145 -0.03 22.36 2.26
C ALA A 145 -1.26 21.85 1.49
N GLY A 146 -2.42 22.41 1.81
CA GLY A 146 -3.70 21.99 1.23
C GLY A 146 -4.19 20.61 1.69
N GLY A 147 -3.73 20.11 2.85
CA GLY A 147 -4.18 18.82 3.41
C GLY A 147 -3.60 17.60 2.70
N LYS A 148 -2.59 17.74 1.85
CA LYS A 148 -1.90 16.63 1.20
C LYS A 148 -1.09 15.83 2.23
N LEU A 149 -1.05 14.50 2.10
CA LEU A 149 -0.43 13.62 3.10
C LEU A 149 1.07 13.87 3.34
N GLY A 150 1.80 14.30 2.31
CA GLY A 150 3.26 14.36 2.39
C GLY A 150 3.91 12.97 2.49
N GLY A 151 5.24 12.92 2.73
CA GLY A 151 5.96 11.68 2.96
C GLY A 151 5.72 11.10 4.35
N PHE A 152 5.95 9.77 4.51
CA PHE A 152 5.99 9.10 5.80
C PHE A 152 7.04 7.98 5.75
N SER A 153 7.95 7.95 6.72
CA SER A 153 9.14 7.07 6.71
C SER A 153 8.92 5.69 7.33
N ALA A 154 7.73 5.41 7.86
CA ALA A 154 7.40 4.10 8.41
C ALA A 154 7.14 3.06 7.32
N ASN A 155 7.21 1.78 7.69
CA ASN A 155 6.76 0.70 6.82
C ASN A 155 5.28 0.92 6.41
N GLY A 156 4.96 0.68 5.15
CA GLY A 156 3.65 1.05 4.57
C GLY A 156 3.52 2.52 4.17
N GLY A 157 4.52 3.38 4.44
CA GLY A 157 4.57 4.76 3.97
C GLY A 157 3.32 5.57 4.32
N THR A 158 2.78 6.28 3.33
CA THR A 158 1.59 7.12 3.50
C THR A 158 0.34 6.34 3.89
N ASN A 159 0.23 5.04 3.57
CA ASN A 159 -0.92 4.21 3.96
C ASN A 159 -0.97 4.02 5.48
N THR A 160 0.16 3.78 6.14
CA THR A 160 0.22 3.72 7.61
C THR A 160 -0.18 5.06 8.23
N LYS A 161 0.25 6.18 7.64
CA LYS A 161 -0.13 7.52 8.08
C LYS A 161 -1.64 7.76 7.98
N VAL A 162 -2.24 7.41 6.84
CA VAL A 162 -3.70 7.52 6.62
C VAL A 162 -4.45 6.68 7.64
N ARG A 163 -4.05 5.42 7.82
CA ARG A 163 -4.70 4.52 8.78
C ARG A 163 -4.69 5.06 10.19
N MET A 164 -3.58 5.64 10.66
CA MET A 164 -3.50 6.25 11.98
C MET A 164 -4.42 7.48 12.10
N LEU A 165 -4.47 8.32 11.07
CA LEU A 165 -5.36 9.47 11.03
C LEU A 165 -6.84 9.08 11.02
N GLU A 166 -7.21 8.04 10.28
CA GLU A 166 -8.57 7.49 10.25
C GLU A 166 -8.98 6.92 11.60
N ILE A 167 -8.09 6.18 12.28
CA ILE A 167 -8.31 5.66 13.64
C ILE A 167 -8.59 6.81 14.61
N GLU A 168 -7.90 7.92 14.47
CA GLU A 168 -8.09 9.11 15.32
C GLU A 168 -9.32 9.96 14.93
N GLY A 169 -10.01 9.60 13.83
CA GLY A 169 -11.14 10.36 13.31
C GLY A 169 -10.74 11.69 12.67
N ALA A 170 -9.44 11.85 12.30
CA ALA A 170 -8.98 13.03 11.60
C ALA A 170 -9.62 13.06 10.20
N ARG A 171 -10.29 14.15 9.88
CA ARG A 171 -10.67 14.46 8.52
C ARG A 171 -9.40 14.89 7.76
N VAL A 172 -8.60 13.91 7.32
CA VAL A 172 -7.54 14.20 6.38
C VAL A 172 -8.21 14.76 5.16
N GLY A 173 -7.78 15.90 4.65
CA GLY A 173 -8.45 16.66 3.58
C GLY A 173 -8.58 15.92 2.24
N HIS A 174 -9.21 14.80 2.28
CA HIS A 174 -10.13 14.26 1.34
C HIS A 174 -11.52 14.44 1.99
N ALA A 175 -11.98 15.71 2.08
CA ALA A 175 -13.41 15.86 1.88
C ALA A 175 -13.71 14.98 0.68
N PRO A 176 -14.80 14.16 0.69
CA PRO A 176 -15.28 13.64 -0.56
C PRO A 176 -15.70 14.86 -1.39
N ARG A 177 -14.74 15.49 -2.07
CA ARG A 177 -15.06 16.08 -3.32
C ARG A 177 -15.68 14.88 -4.02
N ARG A 178 -16.99 14.94 -4.20
CA ARG A 178 -17.68 14.26 -5.28
C ARG A 178 -17.00 14.73 -6.57
N SER A 179 -15.75 14.31 -6.72
CA SER A 179 -14.99 14.34 -7.94
C SER A 179 -15.67 13.33 -8.81
N ARG A 180 -16.27 13.80 -9.88
CA ARG A 180 -16.89 13.02 -10.96
C ARG A 180 -15.92 12.07 -11.67
N THR A 181 -14.84 11.67 -11.01
CA THR A 181 -13.94 10.58 -11.38
C THR A 181 -13.73 9.72 -10.12
N ALA A 182 -14.55 8.67 -9.97
CA ALA A 182 -14.42 7.70 -8.89
C ALA A 182 -12.98 7.16 -8.85
N ALA A 183 -12.28 7.37 -7.72
CA ALA A 183 -11.04 6.66 -7.44
C ALA A 183 -11.29 5.14 -7.50
N ALA A 184 -10.32 4.36 -7.97
CA ALA A 184 -10.43 2.91 -7.90
C ALA A 184 -10.40 2.52 -6.42
N GLU A 185 -11.48 1.95 -5.93
CA GLU A 185 -11.62 1.41 -4.59
C GLU A 185 -11.86 -0.10 -4.72
N LEU A 186 -11.40 -0.85 -3.71
CA LEU A 186 -11.76 -2.26 -3.63
C LEU A 186 -13.29 -2.35 -3.45
N ASP A 187 -13.92 -3.29 -4.12
CA ASP A 187 -15.35 -3.55 -3.99
C ASP A 187 -15.71 -4.39 -2.75
N PHE A 188 -14.76 -4.59 -1.84
CA PHE A 188 -14.90 -5.32 -0.58
C PHE A 188 -14.13 -4.64 0.56
N ASP A 189 -14.55 -4.89 1.82
CA ASP A 189 -13.80 -4.48 3.01
C ASP A 189 -12.68 -5.51 3.29
N PRO A 190 -11.39 -5.11 3.25
CA PRO A 190 -10.26 -6.01 3.52
C PRO A 190 -10.33 -6.69 4.89
N ARG A 191 -10.89 -6.05 5.90
CA ARG A 191 -11.00 -6.61 7.26
C ARG A 191 -12.02 -7.74 7.31
N ILE A 192 -13.14 -7.58 6.61
CA ILE A 192 -14.17 -8.63 6.48
C ILE A 192 -13.60 -9.80 5.68
N ALA A 193 -12.88 -9.53 4.60
CA ALA A 193 -12.21 -10.55 3.80
C ALA A 193 -11.22 -11.37 4.63
N VAL A 194 -10.34 -10.71 5.40
CA VAL A 194 -9.39 -11.37 6.30
C VAL A 194 -10.09 -12.26 7.33
N LYS A 195 -11.14 -11.75 7.98
CA LYS A 195 -11.92 -12.52 8.96
C LYS A 195 -12.53 -13.77 8.32
N HIS A 196 -13.13 -13.63 7.13
CA HIS A 196 -13.71 -14.74 6.38
C HIS A 196 -12.66 -15.78 5.99
N LEU A 197 -11.56 -15.38 5.39
CA LEU A 197 -10.51 -16.27 4.91
C LEU A 197 -9.84 -17.05 6.06
N ARG A 198 -9.63 -16.42 7.20
CA ARG A 198 -9.11 -17.09 8.42
C ARG A 198 -10.04 -18.18 8.91
N ALA A 199 -11.33 -17.94 8.90
CA ALA A 199 -12.33 -18.91 9.33
C ALA A 199 -12.50 -20.06 8.31
N ALA A 200 -12.41 -19.75 7.02
CA ALA A 200 -12.65 -20.70 5.94
C ALA A 200 -11.47 -21.65 5.66
N ASP A 201 -10.22 -21.22 6.00
CA ASP A 201 -9.04 -21.95 5.58
C ASP A 201 -7.85 -21.79 6.56
N GLY A 202 -7.57 -22.85 7.34
CA GLY A 202 -6.53 -22.83 8.35
C GLY A 202 -5.09 -22.73 7.79
N ALA A 203 -4.85 -23.20 6.56
CA ALA A 203 -3.54 -23.03 5.94
C ALA A 203 -3.33 -21.57 5.50
N LEU A 204 -4.36 -20.97 4.92
CA LEU A 204 -4.34 -19.56 4.54
C LEU A 204 -4.30 -18.66 5.78
N ALA A 205 -4.96 -19.05 6.90
CA ALA A 205 -4.89 -18.33 8.17
C ALA A 205 -3.45 -18.16 8.66
N ARG A 206 -2.62 -19.21 8.56
CA ARG A 206 -1.18 -19.11 8.93
C ARG A 206 -0.41 -18.13 8.05
N VAL A 207 -0.73 -18.05 6.76
CA VAL A 207 -0.14 -17.07 5.84
C VAL A 207 -0.59 -15.66 6.22
N ILE A 208 -1.89 -15.49 6.51
CA ILE A 208 -2.46 -14.21 6.96
C ILE A 208 -1.76 -13.72 8.23
N ASP A 209 -1.53 -14.62 9.21
CA ASP A 209 -0.83 -14.28 10.45
C ASP A 209 0.62 -13.85 10.22
N ALA A 210 1.28 -14.46 9.26
CA ALA A 210 2.67 -14.16 8.93
C ALA A 210 2.83 -12.87 8.09
N VAL A 211 1.86 -12.59 7.21
CA VAL A 211 1.90 -11.46 6.26
C VAL A 211 1.27 -10.19 6.86
N GLY A 212 0.22 -10.34 7.67
CA GLY A 212 -0.55 -9.23 8.23
C GLY A 212 -1.73 -8.80 7.34
N PRO A 213 -2.20 -7.54 7.46
CA PRO A 213 -3.38 -7.07 6.76
C PRO A 213 -3.22 -7.04 5.24
N VAL A 214 -4.32 -7.24 4.51
CA VAL A 214 -4.38 -7.08 3.05
C VAL A 214 -4.05 -5.64 2.67
N ASP A 215 -3.09 -5.48 1.76
CA ASP A 215 -2.69 -4.20 1.19
C ASP A 215 -2.57 -4.34 -0.34
N ILE A 216 -3.71 -4.24 -1.02
CA ILE A 216 -3.80 -4.28 -2.48
C ILE A 216 -3.76 -2.85 -3.01
N GLU A 217 -2.64 -2.46 -3.60
CA GLU A 217 -2.49 -1.15 -4.22
C GLU A 217 -3.19 -1.11 -5.59
N LEU A 218 -4.26 -0.31 -5.69
CA LEU A 218 -4.96 -0.11 -6.95
C LEU A 218 -4.29 0.99 -7.78
N LYS A 219 -3.94 0.66 -9.00
CA LYS A 219 -3.36 1.61 -9.94
C LYS A 219 -4.45 2.55 -10.48
N LYS A 220 -4.24 3.85 -10.35
CA LYS A 220 -5.15 4.86 -10.91
C LYS A 220 -5.32 4.65 -12.41
N THR A 221 -6.58 4.52 -12.83
CA THR A 221 -6.94 4.27 -14.23
C THR A 221 -8.00 5.29 -14.65
N ARG A 222 -7.72 6.06 -15.68
CA ARG A 222 -8.68 7.01 -16.25
C ARG A 222 -9.41 6.41 -17.45
N ARG A 223 -8.72 5.57 -18.24
CA ARG A 223 -9.26 4.89 -19.43
C ARG A 223 -8.76 3.46 -19.45
N LEU A 224 -9.67 2.51 -19.70
CA LEU A 224 -9.29 1.10 -19.83
C LEU A 224 -8.32 0.85 -20.98
N PHE A 225 -8.51 1.54 -22.12
CA PHE A 225 -7.59 1.46 -23.24
C PHE A 225 -6.14 1.73 -22.82
N GLY A 226 -5.88 2.81 -22.08
CA GLY A 226 -4.54 3.15 -21.60
C GLY A 226 -3.94 2.08 -20.67
N ALA A 227 -4.78 1.52 -19.78
CA ALA A 227 -4.34 0.45 -18.88
C ALA A 227 -4.00 -0.84 -19.63
N LEU A 228 -4.77 -1.19 -20.66
CA LEU A 228 -4.52 -2.36 -21.51
C LEU A 228 -3.30 -2.15 -22.42
N ALA A 229 -3.13 -0.94 -22.97
CA ALA A 229 -1.94 -0.58 -23.73
C ALA A 229 -0.67 -0.69 -22.88
N GLU A 230 -0.70 -0.18 -21.63
CA GLU A 230 0.39 -0.37 -20.67
C GLU A 230 0.64 -1.85 -20.42
N ALA A 231 -0.40 -2.65 -20.16
CA ALA A 231 -0.28 -4.08 -19.91
C ALA A 231 0.40 -4.83 -21.07
N ILE A 232 0.02 -4.53 -22.33
CA ILE A 232 0.67 -5.11 -23.52
C ILE A 232 2.16 -4.76 -23.56
N VAL A 233 2.52 -3.50 -23.26
CA VAL A 233 3.93 -3.06 -23.26
C VAL A 233 4.74 -3.79 -22.19
N TYR A 234 4.14 -4.03 -21.03
CA TYR A 234 4.82 -4.64 -19.87
C TYR A 234 5.01 -6.17 -19.98
N GLN A 235 4.29 -6.86 -20.88
CA GLN A 235 4.43 -8.31 -21.04
C GLN A 235 5.87 -8.71 -21.35
N GLN A 236 6.37 -9.76 -20.67
CA GLN A 236 7.70 -10.37 -20.87
C GLN A 236 8.90 -9.40 -20.78
N LEU A 237 8.75 -8.32 -20.03
CA LEU A 237 9.83 -7.36 -19.78
C LEU A 237 10.03 -7.13 -18.29
N SER A 238 11.24 -6.73 -17.89
CA SER A 238 11.46 -6.20 -16.55
C SER A 238 10.71 -4.87 -16.38
N GLY A 239 10.24 -4.58 -15.17
CA GLY A 239 9.47 -3.36 -14.87
C GLY A 239 10.17 -2.08 -15.35
N LYS A 240 11.50 -1.99 -15.20
CA LYS A 240 12.29 -0.82 -15.62
C LYS A 240 12.31 -0.65 -17.15
N ALA A 241 12.54 -1.75 -17.89
CA ALA A 241 12.55 -1.71 -19.35
C ALA A 241 11.16 -1.37 -19.92
N ALA A 242 10.11 -2.00 -19.36
CA ALA A 242 8.73 -1.75 -19.76
C ALA A 242 8.31 -0.30 -19.50
N ALA A 243 8.65 0.27 -18.35
CA ALA A 243 8.37 1.66 -18.01
C ALA A 243 9.05 2.63 -18.99
N THR A 244 10.31 2.36 -19.38
CA THR A 244 11.03 3.17 -20.37
C THR A 244 10.33 3.13 -21.73
N ILE A 245 9.95 1.96 -22.21
CA ILE A 245 9.25 1.80 -23.50
C ILE A 245 7.88 2.48 -23.46
N TYR A 246 7.12 2.31 -22.38
CA TYR A 246 5.81 2.94 -22.24
C TYR A 246 5.92 4.47 -22.16
N SER A 247 6.90 4.99 -21.45
CA SER A 247 7.19 6.44 -21.41
C SER A 247 7.53 6.99 -22.81
N ARG A 248 8.36 6.29 -23.60
CA ARG A 248 8.68 6.68 -24.97
C ARG A 248 7.45 6.62 -25.88
N LEU A 249 6.61 5.59 -25.74
CA LEU A 249 5.33 5.50 -26.46
C LEU A 249 4.43 6.70 -26.16
N CYS A 250 4.30 7.08 -24.88
CA CYS A 250 3.53 8.26 -24.49
C CYS A 250 4.13 9.56 -25.04
N ALA A 251 5.46 9.66 -25.10
CA ALA A 251 6.16 10.83 -25.64
C ALA A 251 5.93 11.07 -27.14
N LEU A 252 5.58 10.03 -27.90
CA LEU A 252 5.16 10.19 -29.29
C LEU A 252 3.87 11.01 -29.42
N PHE A 253 3.09 11.14 -28.37
CA PHE A 253 1.77 11.79 -28.35
C PHE A 253 1.67 12.83 -27.21
N PRO A 254 2.47 13.91 -27.22
CA PRO A 254 2.63 14.82 -26.09
C PRO A 254 1.35 15.53 -25.63
N ARG A 255 0.33 15.64 -26.49
CA ARG A 255 -0.97 16.23 -26.15
C ARG A 255 -1.91 15.26 -25.43
N ALA A 256 -1.54 13.98 -25.32
CA ALA A 256 -2.36 12.94 -24.66
C ALA A 256 -1.99 12.82 -23.20
N LYS A 257 -2.63 13.58 -22.32
CA LYS A 257 -2.34 13.62 -20.86
C LYS A 257 -2.42 12.28 -20.14
N ASP A 258 -3.14 11.30 -20.69
CA ASP A 258 -3.42 9.99 -20.09
C ASP A 258 -2.90 8.82 -20.96
N GLY A 259 -1.82 9.04 -21.72
CA GLY A 259 -1.29 8.10 -22.70
C GLY A 259 -2.00 8.17 -24.06
N PRO A 260 -1.52 7.40 -25.06
CA PRO A 260 -2.05 7.47 -26.41
C PRO A 260 -3.54 7.10 -26.48
N THR A 261 -4.27 7.72 -27.41
CA THR A 261 -5.67 7.37 -27.73
C THR A 261 -5.69 6.26 -28.78
N PRO A 262 -6.82 5.51 -28.92
CA PRO A 262 -6.97 4.52 -29.99
C PRO A 262 -6.66 5.10 -31.36
N ARG A 263 -7.27 6.24 -31.70
CA ARG A 263 -7.07 6.92 -32.97
C ARG A 263 -5.59 7.29 -33.25
N GLN A 264 -4.87 7.76 -32.23
CA GLN A 264 -3.44 8.07 -32.36
C GLN A 264 -2.60 6.83 -32.65
N ILE A 265 -2.89 5.69 -32.02
CA ILE A 265 -2.22 4.41 -32.32
C ILE A 265 -2.52 3.94 -33.76
N LEU A 266 -3.74 4.13 -34.24
CA LEU A 266 -4.13 3.73 -35.60
C LEU A 266 -3.51 4.62 -36.69
N THR A 267 -3.35 5.91 -36.42
CA THR A 267 -2.77 6.87 -37.39
C THR A 267 -1.24 6.87 -37.41
N ALA A 268 -0.59 6.45 -36.29
CA ALA A 268 0.87 6.36 -36.24
C ALA A 268 1.39 5.29 -37.21
N THR A 269 2.56 5.49 -37.82
CA THR A 269 3.21 4.46 -38.63
C THR A 269 3.82 3.37 -37.74
N ASP A 270 4.03 2.19 -38.30
CA ASP A 270 4.73 1.12 -37.56
C ASP A 270 6.17 1.52 -37.18
N ALA A 271 6.84 2.28 -38.02
CA ALA A 271 8.16 2.82 -37.74
C ALA A 271 8.14 3.73 -36.50
N GLN A 272 7.15 4.65 -36.41
CA GLN A 272 6.96 5.51 -35.25
C GLN A 272 6.69 4.71 -33.97
N LEU A 273 5.77 3.74 -33.99
CA LEU A 273 5.48 2.93 -32.80
C LEU A 273 6.70 2.10 -32.38
N ARG A 274 7.45 1.56 -33.33
CA ARG A 274 8.65 0.77 -33.06
C ARG A 274 9.83 1.61 -32.57
N SER A 275 9.92 2.90 -32.93
CA SER A 275 10.96 3.80 -32.40
C SER A 275 10.88 3.99 -30.88
N ALA A 276 9.69 3.76 -30.28
CA ALA A 276 9.53 3.72 -28.83
C ALA A 276 10.13 2.46 -28.17
N GLY A 277 10.57 1.47 -28.96
CA GLY A 277 11.11 0.19 -28.48
C GLY A 277 10.09 -0.96 -28.50
N LEU A 278 8.98 -0.83 -29.20
CA LEU A 278 7.97 -1.88 -29.33
C LEU A 278 8.43 -2.97 -30.32
N SER A 279 8.23 -4.23 -29.96
CA SER A 279 8.38 -5.35 -30.90
C SER A 279 7.26 -5.36 -31.94
N ARG A 280 7.45 -6.07 -33.06
CA ARG A 280 6.39 -6.25 -34.09
C ARG A 280 5.10 -6.81 -33.47
N ALA A 281 5.23 -7.82 -32.59
CA ALA A 281 4.09 -8.43 -31.92
C ALA A 281 3.32 -7.43 -31.04
N LYS A 282 4.01 -6.62 -30.25
CA LYS A 282 3.40 -5.58 -29.41
C LYS A 282 2.76 -4.46 -30.22
N THR A 283 3.40 -4.04 -31.33
CA THR A 283 2.80 -3.08 -32.26
C THR A 283 1.49 -3.60 -32.83
N ALA A 284 1.49 -4.86 -33.30
CA ALA A 284 0.26 -5.50 -33.81
C ALA A 284 -0.83 -5.61 -32.73
N ALA A 285 -0.46 -5.99 -31.51
CA ALA A 285 -1.40 -6.06 -30.38
C ALA A 285 -1.99 -4.70 -30.00
N LEU A 286 -1.17 -3.63 -29.97
CA LEU A 286 -1.66 -2.27 -29.71
C LEU A 286 -2.60 -1.77 -30.79
N ARG A 287 -2.34 -2.06 -32.07
CA ARG A 287 -3.25 -1.70 -33.17
C ARG A 287 -4.56 -2.46 -33.08
N ASP A 288 -4.50 -3.74 -32.72
CA ASP A 288 -5.69 -4.56 -32.55
C ASP A 288 -6.54 -4.03 -31.38
N LEU A 289 -5.92 -3.76 -30.23
CA LEU A 289 -6.58 -3.10 -29.11
C LEU A 289 -7.22 -1.76 -29.52
N ALA A 290 -6.55 -0.97 -30.36
CA ALA A 290 -7.05 0.31 -30.84
C ALA A 290 -8.26 0.15 -31.76
N ARG A 291 -8.28 -0.88 -32.65
CA ARG A 291 -9.43 -1.19 -33.50
C ARG A 291 -10.65 -1.59 -32.66
N HIS A 292 -10.48 -2.51 -31.72
CA HIS A 292 -11.55 -2.91 -30.79
C HIS A 292 -12.09 -1.73 -29.98
N ALA A 293 -11.21 -0.79 -29.59
CA ALA A 293 -11.64 0.39 -28.85
C ALA A 293 -12.43 1.40 -29.72
N GLU A 294 -12.01 1.65 -30.98
CA GLU A 294 -12.76 2.49 -31.93
C GLU A 294 -14.10 1.85 -32.33
N ALA A 295 -14.17 0.52 -32.41
CA ALA A 295 -15.42 -0.22 -32.61
C ALA A 295 -16.35 -0.23 -31.38
N GLY A 296 -15.93 0.39 -30.24
CA GLY A 296 -16.75 0.44 -29.02
C GLY A 296 -16.79 -0.89 -28.23
N GLU A 297 -15.96 -1.88 -28.58
CA GLU A 297 -15.93 -3.17 -27.92
C GLU A 297 -15.17 -3.16 -26.59
N ILE A 298 -14.24 -2.22 -26.43
CA ILE A 298 -13.58 -1.98 -25.14
C ILE A 298 -14.47 -1.06 -24.30
N PRO A 299 -14.98 -1.52 -23.16
CA PRO A 299 -15.92 -0.73 -22.37
C PRO A 299 -15.23 0.51 -21.76
N SER A 300 -15.99 1.57 -21.54
CA SER A 300 -15.52 2.66 -20.70
C SER A 300 -15.28 2.18 -19.27
N LEU A 301 -14.42 2.87 -18.49
CA LEU A 301 -14.20 2.53 -17.10
C LEU A 301 -15.51 2.48 -16.28
N ALA A 302 -16.43 3.41 -16.55
CA ALA A 302 -17.75 3.46 -15.90
C ALA A 302 -18.63 2.27 -16.28
N ALA A 303 -18.58 1.83 -17.53
CA ALA A 303 -19.32 0.65 -18.00
C ALA A 303 -18.71 -0.63 -17.38
N ALA A 304 -17.38 -0.80 -17.43
CA ALA A 304 -16.69 -1.96 -16.87
C ALA A 304 -16.97 -2.15 -15.37
N ARG A 305 -17.10 -1.07 -14.61
CA ARG A 305 -17.47 -1.17 -13.19
C ARG A 305 -18.84 -1.77 -12.92
N ARG A 306 -19.74 -1.73 -13.90
CA ARG A 306 -21.12 -2.28 -13.80
C ARG A 306 -21.27 -3.64 -14.47
N MET A 307 -20.25 -4.08 -15.23
CA MET A 307 -20.26 -5.37 -15.93
C MET A 307 -19.87 -6.51 -15.02
N ALA A 308 -20.33 -7.72 -15.31
CA ALA A 308 -19.84 -8.93 -14.69
C ALA A 308 -18.38 -9.22 -15.09
N ASP A 309 -17.61 -9.84 -14.17
CA ASP A 309 -16.18 -10.10 -14.40
C ASP A 309 -15.96 -11.02 -15.62
N ASP A 310 -16.78 -12.07 -15.79
CA ASP A 310 -16.69 -12.98 -16.93
C ASP A 310 -16.98 -12.27 -18.26
N GLU A 311 -17.92 -11.32 -18.30
CA GLU A 311 -18.20 -10.52 -19.49
C GLU A 311 -17.01 -9.64 -19.86
N ILE A 312 -16.35 -9.04 -18.86
CA ILE A 312 -15.14 -8.24 -19.08
C ILE A 312 -14.03 -9.12 -19.64
N VAL A 313 -13.81 -10.30 -19.03
CA VAL A 313 -12.78 -11.26 -19.46
C VAL A 313 -13.05 -11.69 -20.91
N GLU A 314 -14.29 -12.06 -21.25
CA GLU A 314 -14.65 -12.48 -22.61
C GLU A 314 -14.37 -11.38 -23.64
N ARG A 315 -14.80 -10.14 -23.36
CA ARG A 315 -14.57 -9.00 -24.29
C ARG A 315 -13.08 -8.72 -24.47
N LEU A 316 -12.32 -8.68 -23.39
CA LEU A 316 -10.90 -8.33 -23.43
C LEU A 316 -10.04 -9.40 -24.08
N THR A 317 -10.40 -10.68 -23.94
CA THR A 317 -9.64 -11.78 -24.54
C THR A 317 -9.83 -11.92 -26.06
N ARG A 318 -10.77 -11.18 -26.67
CA ARG A 318 -10.89 -11.05 -28.12
C ARG A 318 -9.73 -10.23 -28.71
N VAL A 319 -9.11 -9.38 -27.91
CA VAL A 319 -8.00 -8.54 -28.35
C VAL A 319 -6.71 -9.35 -28.42
N ARG A 320 -6.01 -9.24 -29.54
CA ARG A 320 -4.72 -9.91 -29.76
C ARG A 320 -3.72 -9.55 -28.65
N GLY A 321 -3.14 -10.57 -28.03
CA GLY A 321 -2.14 -10.38 -26.98
C GLY A 321 -2.72 -10.10 -25.58
N ILE A 322 -4.03 -10.04 -25.43
CA ILE A 322 -4.69 -9.97 -24.12
C ILE A 322 -5.29 -11.34 -23.81
N GLY A 323 -4.62 -12.08 -22.94
CA GLY A 323 -5.14 -13.35 -22.43
C GLY A 323 -5.95 -13.15 -21.14
N ARG A 324 -6.60 -14.24 -20.68
CA ARG A 324 -7.38 -14.29 -19.44
C ARG A 324 -6.61 -13.72 -18.24
N TRP A 325 -5.34 -14.08 -18.09
CA TRP A 325 -4.49 -13.58 -17.01
C TRP A 325 -4.37 -12.04 -17.03
N THR A 326 -4.20 -11.43 -18.20
CA THR A 326 -4.11 -9.95 -18.31
C THR A 326 -5.43 -9.29 -17.92
N ALA A 327 -6.56 -9.88 -18.31
CA ALA A 327 -7.88 -9.42 -17.92
C ALA A 327 -8.11 -9.56 -16.41
N GLU A 328 -7.73 -10.69 -15.80
CA GLU A 328 -7.80 -10.92 -14.36
C GLU A 328 -6.93 -9.91 -13.56
N MET A 329 -5.73 -9.58 -14.04
CA MET A 329 -4.89 -8.54 -13.43
C MET A 329 -5.53 -7.14 -13.52
N LEU A 330 -6.25 -6.84 -14.60
CA LEU A 330 -7.02 -5.59 -14.71
C LEU A 330 -8.19 -5.59 -13.72
N LEU A 331 -8.93 -6.69 -13.58
CA LEU A 331 -10.02 -6.81 -12.61
C LEU A 331 -9.50 -6.55 -11.17
N ILE A 332 -8.39 -7.17 -10.78
CA ILE A 332 -7.80 -7.03 -9.44
C ILE A 332 -7.24 -5.62 -9.23
N PHE A 333 -6.27 -5.19 -10.07
CA PHE A 333 -5.43 -4.03 -9.78
C PHE A 333 -5.94 -2.70 -10.38
N ARG A 334 -6.97 -2.73 -11.24
CA ARG A 334 -7.55 -1.52 -11.84
C ARG A 334 -9.02 -1.31 -11.50
N LEU A 335 -9.78 -2.39 -11.38
CA LEU A 335 -11.19 -2.33 -11.03
C LEU A 335 -11.47 -2.63 -9.55
N GLY A 336 -10.53 -3.24 -8.83
CA GLY A 336 -10.65 -3.54 -7.40
C GLY A 336 -11.59 -4.69 -7.08
N ARG A 337 -11.80 -5.62 -8.03
CA ARG A 337 -12.73 -6.74 -7.89
C ARG A 337 -12.29 -7.72 -6.80
N GLY A 338 -13.20 -8.08 -5.90
CA GLY A 338 -12.92 -8.90 -4.71
C GLY A 338 -12.89 -10.40 -4.96
N ASP A 339 -13.55 -10.89 -6.01
CA ASP A 339 -13.74 -12.32 -6.19
C ASP A 339 -13.03 -12.89 -7.43
N VAL A 340 -11.78 -12.52 -7.67
CA VAL A 340 -10.96 -12.99 -8.78
C VAL A 340 -9.91 -13.98 -8.29
N LEU A 341 -9.85 -15.17 -8.92
CA LEU A 341 -8.84 -16.21 -8.67
C LEU A 341 -8.11 -16.55 -9.97
N PRO A 342 -6.92 -16.01 -10.20
CA PRO A 342 -6.15 -16.31 -11.41
C PRO A 342 -5.49 -17.69 -11.32
N VAL A 343 -6.28 -18.74 -11.59
CA VAL A 343 -5.86 -20.15 -11.43
C VAL A 343 -4.70 -20.57 -12.33
N HIS A 344 -4.45 -19.84 -13.40
CA HIS A 344 -3.32 -20.06 -14.30
C HIS A 344 -2.07 -19.28 -13.90
N ASP A 345 -2.17 -18.34 -12.93
CA ASP A 345 -1.03 -17.57 -12.46
C ASP A 345 -0.01 -18.45 -11.74
N TYR A 346 1.24 -18.39 -12.20
CA TYR A 346 2.32 -19.18 -11.62
C TYR A 346 2.57 -18.82 -10.15
N GLY A 347 2.53 -17.53 -9.81
CA GLY A 347 2.75 -17.05 -8.44
C GLY A 347 1.67 -17.54 -7.49
N VAL A 348 0.40 -17.44 -7.88
CA VAL A 348 -0.74 -17.95 -7.08
C VAL A 348 -0.62 -19.47 -6.88
N ARG A 349 -0.36 -20.23 -7.93
CA ARG A 349 -0.19 -21.69 -7.84
C ARG A 349 1.00 -22.10 -6.98
N LYS A 350 2.13 -21.39 -7.11
CA LYS A 350 3.33 -21.63 -6.32
C LYS A 350 3.12 -21.22 -4.87
N GLY A 351 2.50 -20.07 -4.61
CA GLY A 351 2.13 -19.63 -3.27
C GLY A 351 1.18 -20.62 -2.58
N PHE A 352 0.22 -21.16 -3.31
CA PHE A 352 -0.62 -22.26 -2.82
C PHE A 352 0.23 -23.47 -2.42
N ALA A 353 1.14 -23.92 -3.28
CA ALA A 353 1.99 -25.07 -2.96
C ALA A 353 2.81 -24.82 -1.69
N VAL A 354 3.37 -23.61 -1.50
CA VAL A 354 4.11 -23.21 -0.29
C VAL A 354 3.20 -23.19 0.94
N ALA A 355 2.05 -22.51 0.86
CA ALA A 355 1.13 -22.35 1.98
C ALA A 355 0.58 -23.70 2.50
N TYR A 356 0.40 -24.67 1.60
CA TYR A 356 -0.18 -25.99 1.89
C TYR A 356 0.85 -27.12 1.95
N GLY A 357 2.15 -26.81 1.95
CA GLY A 357 3.21 -27.80 2.03
C GLY A 357 3.22 -28.80 0.86
N LYS A 358 2.79 -28.38 -0.34
CA LYS A 358 2.74 -29.25 -1.52
C LYS A 358 4.05 -29.21 -2.28
N ARG A 359 4.56 -30.38 -2.69
CA ARG A 359 5.77 -30.48 -3.53
C ARG A 359 5.53 -30.08 -4.99
N LYS A 360 4.31 -30.28 -5.49
CA LYS A 360 3.92 -29.98 -6.88
C LYS A 360 2.91 -28.84 -6.91
N LEU A 361 2.94 -28.06 -8.00
CA LEU A 361 1.93 -27.03 -8.25
C LEU A 361 0.54 -27.67 -8.42
N PRO A 362 -0.52 -27.10 -7.83
CA PRO A 362 -1.87 -27.58 -8.04
C PRO A 362 -2.25 -27.44 -9.54
N ALA A 363 -3.02 -28.36 -10.07
CA ALA A 363 -3.68 -28.16 -11.36
C ALA A 363 -4.67 -26.98 -11.25
N PRO A 364 -4.87 -26.16 -12.31
CA PRO A 364 -5.80 -25.03 -12.27
C PRO A 364 -7.20 -25.39 -11.74
N LYS A 365 -7.81 -26.47 -12.24
CA LYS A 365 -9.11 -26.96 -11.76
C LYS A 365 -9.13 -27.39 -10.29
N ALA A 366 -8.00 -27.87 -9.76
CA ALA A 366 -7.89 -28.25 -8.35
C ALA A 366 -7.80 -26.99 -7.46
N LEU A 367 -7.06 -25.98 -7.90
CA LEU A 367 -6.98 -24.68 -7.23
C LEU A 367 -8.34 -23.97 -7.25
N GLU A 368 -9.03 -23.99 -8.39
CA GLU A 368 -10.36 -23.40 -8.55
C GLU A 368 -11.36 -24.01 -7.55
N ARG A 369 -11.47 -25.35 -7.51
CA ARG A 369 -12.32 -26.06 -6.53
C ARG A 369 -11.95 -25.74 -5.09
N HIS A 370 -10.66 -25.64 -4.79
CA HIS A 370 -10.22 -25.27 -3.44
C HIS A 370 -10.63 -23.84 -3.11
N GLY A 371 -10.50 -22.92 -4.08
CA GLY A 371 -10.79 -21.49 -3.93
C GLY A 371 -12.28 -21.14 -3.76
N GLU A 372 -13.21 -22.10 -3.97
CA GLU A 372 -14.63 -21.86 -3.73
C GLU A 372 -14.93 -21.45 -2.27
N ARG A 373 -14.17 -21.99 -1.30
CA ARG A 373 -14.29 -21.63 0.12
C ARG A 373 -13.85 -20.20 0.44
N TRP A 374 -13.08 -19.55 -0.46
CA TRP A 374 -12.60 -18.18 -0.28
C TRP A 374 -13.57 -17.13 -0.81
N ARG A 375 -14.64 -17.54 -1.52
CA ARG A 375 -15.66 -16.61 -2.00
C ARG A 375 -16.33 -15.85 -0.85
N PRO A 376 -16.65 -14.58 -1.09
CA PRO A 376 -16.45 -13.75 -2.26
C PRO A 376 -15.10 -12.96 -2.25
N TYR A 377 -14.08 -13.45 -1.54
CA TYR A 377 -12.82 -12.72 -1.30
C TYR A 377 -11.61 -13.42 -1.94
N ARG A 378 -11.81 -14.07 -3.12
CA ARG A 378 -10.75 -14.80 -3.81
C ARG A 378 -9.58 -13.92 -4.25
N THR A 379 -9.81 -12.63 -4.48
CA THR A 379 -8.75 -11.64 -4.74
C THR A 379 -7.82 -11.47 -3.54
N ALA A 380 -8.38 -11.33 -2.34
CA ALA A 380 -7.58 -11.25 -1.12
C ALA A 380 -6.81 -12.56 -0.87
N ALA A 381 -7.43 -13.73 -1.12
CA ALA A 381 -6.74 -15.01 -1.03
C ALA A 381 -5.57 -15.09 -2.03
N SER A 382 -5.78 -14.69 -3.29
CA SER A 382 -4.74 -14.63 -4.32
C SER A 382 -3.58 -13.73 -3.90
N TRP A 383 -3.87 -12.57 -3.32
CA TRP A 383 -2.87 -11.66 -2.79
C TRP A 383 -2.03 -12.30 -1.68
N TYR A 384 -2.65 -13.00 -0.74
CA TYR A 384 -1.91 -13.73 0.30
C TYR A 384 -1.05 -14.86 -0.27
N LEU A 385 -1.51 -15.55 -1.32
CA LEU A 385 -0.70 -16.58 -1.96
C LEU A 385 0.53 -15.99 -2.65
N TRP A 386 0.45 -14.82 -3.27
CA TRP A 386 1.63 -14.12 -3.77
C TRP A 386 2.58 -13.74 -2.63
N ARG A 387 2.08 -13.22 -1.51
CA ARG A 387 2.90 -12.86 -0.33
C ARG A 387 3.53 -14.07 0.35
N ALA A 388 2.91 -15.25 0.28
CA ALA A 388 3.48 -16.48 0.82
C ALA A 388 4.84 -16.82 0.21
N LEU A 389 5.14 -16.37 -1.00
CA LEU A 389 6.44 -16.56 -1.66
C LEU A 389 7.55 -15.67 -1.10
N GLU A 390 7.20 -14.62 -0.40
CA GLU A 390 8.13 -13.66 0.20
C GLU A 390 8.48 -14.02 1.66
N LEU A 391 7.75 -14.99 2.23
CA LEU A 391 8.03 -15.49 3.57
C LEU A 391 9.33 -16.31 3.58
N PRO A 392 10.12 -16.25 4.67
CA PRO A 392 11.30 -17.08 4.83
C PRO A 392 10.94 -18.56 4.63
N LYS A 393 11.73 -19.28 3.86
CA LYS A 393 11.59 -20.76 3.76
C LYS A 393 11.83 -21.34 5.14
N ARG A 394 10.88 -22.10 5.64
CA ARG A 394 11.03 -22.93 6.82
C ARG A 394 11.94 -24.11 6.54
#